data_5fb9000e8dbff62dccf4741db386b5bb
#
_entry.id   5fb9000e8dbff62dccf4741db386b5bb
#
_cell.length_a   1.000
_cell.length_b   1.000
_cell.length_c   1.000
_cell.angle_alpha   90.00
_cell.angle_beta   90.00
_cell.angle_gamma   90.00
#
_symmetry.space_group_name_H-M   'P 1'
#
loop_
_entity.id
_entity.type
_entity.pdbx_description
1 polymer ?
#
loop_
_entity_poly.entity_id
_entity_poly.type
_entity_poly.pdbx_seq_one_letter_code
_entity_poly.pdbx_strand_id
1 'polypeptide(L)' 'MKIPKINEDESLAMWRERLAQELNLDYKMQELIREVSITSYIHGTNAIIDTLKKEGKI' A
#
# COMPACT_ATOMS: atom_id res chain seq x y z
N MET A 1 7.63 -11.05 5.71
CA MET A 1 6.16 -10.87 5.75
C MET A 1 5.59 -10.88 4.36
N LYS A 2 4.48 -11.58 4.18
CA LYS A 2 3.88 -11.74 2.85
C LYS A 2 2.88 -10.63 2.58
N ILE A 3 3.04 -9.95 1.44
CA ILE A 3 2.13 -8.88 1.04
C ILE A 3 0.89 -9.51 0.37
N PRO A 4 -0.33 -9.17 0.80
CA PRO A 4 -1.53 -9.68 0.16
C PRO A 4 -1.64 -9.14 -1.27
N LYS A 5 -2.06 -9.99 -2.19
CA LYS A 5 -2.26 -9.59 -3.58
C LYS A 5 -3.58 -8.86 -3.73
N ILE A 6 -3.61 -7.92 -4.68
CA ILE A 6 -4.86 -7.25 -5.02
C ILE A 6 -5.77 -8.24 -5.76
N ASN A 7 -7.05 -8.27 -5.37
CA ASN A 7 -8.04 -9.13 -5.99
C ASN A 7 -8.60 -8.48 -7.25
N GLU A 8 -9.14 -9.28 -8.16
CA GLU A 8 -9.69 -8.78 -9.43
C GLU A 8 -10.76 -7.71 -9.24
N ASP A 9 -11.61 -7.88 -8.22
CA ASP A 9 -12.72 -6.96 -7.96
C ASP A 9 -12.35 -5.84 -7.01
N GLU A 10 -11.10 -5.78 -6.59
CA GLU A 10 -10.65 -4.87 -5.56
C GLU A 10 -10.00 -3.63 -6.20
N SER A 11 -10.44 -2.44 -5.79
CA SER A 11 -9.78 -1.21 -6.21
C SER A 11 -8.46 -1.04 -5.47
N LEU A 12 -7.59 -0.19 -5.99
CA LEU A 12 -6.33 0.14 -5.33
C LEU A 12 -6.56 0.70 -3.92
N ALA A 13 -7.60 1.53 -3.76
CA ALA A 13 -7.94 2.12 -2.46
C ALA A 13 -8.35 1.04 -1.46
N MET A 14 -9.16 0.08 -1.89
CA MET A 14 -9.60 -1.02 -1.03
C MET A 14 -8.42 -1.91 -0.63
N TRP A 15 -7.57 -2.24 -1.58
CA TRP A 15 -6.38 -3.04 -1.32
C TRP A 15 -5.46 -2.32 -0.35
N ARG A 16 -5.28 -1.02 -0.53
CA ARG A 16 -4.43 -0.20 0.35
C ARG A 16 -4.95 -0.21 1.78
N GLU A 17 -6.26 -0.10 1.97
CA GLU A 17 -6.86 -0.16 3.30
C GLU A 17 -6.66 -1.53 3.95
N ARG A 18 -6.88 -2.59 3.17
CA ARG A 18 -6.68 -3.96 3.65
C ARG A 18 -5.22 -4.17 4.05
N LEU A 19 -4.30 -3.68 3.22
CA LEU A 19 -2.87 -3.77 3.48
C LEU A 19 -2.50 -3.03 4.78
N ALA A 20 -3.05 -1.85 4.98
CA ALA A 20 -2.81 -1.06 6.19
C ALA A 20 -3.27 -1.79 7.45
N GLN A 21 -4.40 -2.49 7.37
CA GLN A 21 -4.92 -3.27 8.49
C GLN A 21 -4.05 -4.49 8.77
N GLU A 22 -3.69 -5.24 7.74
CA GLU A 22 -2.90 -6.45 7.89
C GLU A 22 -1.49 -6.19 8.40
N LEU A 23 -0.88 -5.08 7.98
CA LEU A 23 0.45 -4.68 8.42
C LEU A 23 0.42 -3.79 9.66
N ASN A 24 -0.76 -3.48 10.15
CA ASN A 24 -0.97 -2.62 11.33
C ASN A 24 -0.22 -1.29 11.19
N LEU A 25 -0.40 -0.63 10.06
CA LEU A 25 0.27 0.63 9.76
C LEU A 25 -0.33 1.79 10.54
N ASP A 26 0.51 2.71 11.02
CA ASP A 26 0.04 3.91 11.70
C ASP A 26 -0.48 4.94 10.69
N TYR A 27 -1.03 6.03 11.20
CA TYR A 27 -1.64 7.07 10.37
C TYR A 27 -0.65 7.67 9.37
N LYS A 28 0.58 7.92 9.81
CA LYS A 28 1.62 8.51 8.94
C LYS A 28 1.94 7.60 7.76
N MET A 29 2.07 6.30 8.01
CA MET A 29 2.34 5.34 6.95
C MET A 29 1.16 5.23 6.00
N GLN A 30 -0.06 5.23 6.51
CA GLN A 30 -1.26 5.18 5.67
C GLN A 30 -1.34 6.40 4.75
N GLU A 31 -1.03 7.58 5.26
CA GLU A 31 -0.99 8.81 4.45
C GLU A 31 0.12 8.75 3.40
N LEU A 32 1.28 8.23 3.76
CA LEU A 32 2.42 8.12 2.85
C LEU A 32 2.10 7.19 1.68
N ILE A 33 1.56 6.00 1.96
CA ILE A 33 1.22 5.05 0.88
C ILE A 33 0.06 5.57 0.04
N ARG A 34 -0.83 6.36 0.61
CA ARG A 34 -1.88 7.02 -0.14
C ARG A 34 -1.31 8.00 -1.16
N GLU A 35 -0.38 8.85 -0.71
CA GLU A 35 0.25 9.85 -1.59
C GLU A 35 1.02 9.20 -2.73
N VAL A 36 1.83 8.18 -2.44
CA VAL A 36 2.61 7.53 -3.50
C VAL A 36 1.73 6.79 -4.48
N SER A 37 0.57 6.27 -4.04
CA SER A 37 -0.35 5.59 -4.94
C SER A 37 -1.07 6.56 -5.88
N ILE A 38 -1.26 7.80 -5.47
CA ILE A 38 -1.86 8.84 -6.31
C ILE A 38 -0.87 9.35 -7.35
N THR A 39 0.37 9.61 -6.92
CA THR A 39 1.40 10.15 -7.81
C THR A 39 1.91 9.14 -8.82
N SER A 40 1.82 7.84 -8.49
CA SER A 40 2.26 6.75 -9.37
C SER A 40 1.04 6.00 -9.92
N TYR A 41 0.24 6.71 -10.70
CA TYR A 41 -1.07 6.24 -11.17
C TYR A 41 -1.05 4.85 -11.81
N ILE A 42 -0.08 4.59 -12.68
CA ILE A 42 0.02 3.31 -13.42
C ILE A 42 0.65 2.21 -12.56
N HIS A 43 1.56 2.59 -11.67
CA HIS A 43 2.34 1.64 -10.85
C HIS A 43 2.07 1.80 -9.36
N GLY A 44 0.82 2.14 -9.02
CA GLY A 44 0.43 2.42 -7.64
C GLY A 44 0.76 1.30 -6.64
N THR A 45 0.48 0.04 -7.01
CA THR A 45 0.80 -1.09 -6.15
C THR A 45 2.30 -1.22 -5.92
N ASN A 46 3.09 -1.09 -6.99
CA ASN A 46 4.54 -1.17 -6.89
C ASN A 46 5.11 -0.02 -6.06
N ALA A 47 4.56 1.18 -6.22
CA ALA A 47 4.99 2.34 -5.44
C ALA A 47 4.73 2.13 -3.95
N ILE A 48 3.59 1.58 -3.60
CA ILE A 48 3.24 1.27 -2.23
C ILE A 48 4.20 0.22 -1.64
N ILE A 49 4.45 -0.85 -2.39
CA ILE A 49 5.36 -1.91 -1.96
C ILE A 49 6.77 -1.37 -1.75
N ASP A 50 7.28 -0.59 -2.70
CA ASP A 50 8.60 0.01 -2.60
C ASP A 50 8.72 0.93 -1.38
N THR A 51 7.68 1.72 -1.12
CA THR A 51 7.64 2.60 0.04
C THR A 51 7.68 1.79 1.34
N LEU A 52 6.91 0.72 1.43
CA LEU A 52 6.88 -0.12 2.62
C LEU A 52 8.23 -0.79 2.87
N LYS A 53 8.90 -1.22 1.81
CA LYS A 53 10.26 -1.79 1.92
C LYS A 53 11.25 -0.73 2.42
N LYS A 54 11.18 0.47 1.84
CA LYS A 54 12.07 1.58 2.21
C LYS A 54 11.89 1.97 3.67
N GLU A 55 10.66 1.92 4.17
CA GLU A 55 10.35 2.27 5.56
C GLU A 55 10.50 1.09 6.53
N GLY A 56 10.92 -0.06 6.04
CA GLY A 56 11.16 -1.22 6.88
C GLY A 56 9.90 -1.88 7.42
N LYS A 57 8.77 -1.72 6.72
CA LYS A 57 7.51 -2.33 7.16
C LYS A 57 7.30 -3.73 6.62
N ILE A 58 8.05 -4.08 5.60
CA ILE A 58 8.04 -5.44 5.01
C ILE A 58 9.44 -5.87 4.70
#